data_01c81c586c2bd23f02efe3d71798a087
#
_entry.id   01c81c586c2bd23f02efe3d71798a087
#
_cell.length_a   1.000
_cell.length_b   1.000
_cell.length_c   1.000
_cell.angle_alpha   90.00
_cell.angle_beta   90.00
_cell.angle_gamma   90.00
#
_symmetry.space_group_name_H-M   'P 1'
#
loop_
_entity.id
_entity.type
_entity.pdbx_description
1 polymer ?
#
loop_
_entity_poly.entity_id
_entity_poly.type
_entity_poly.pdbx_seq_one_letter_code
_entity_poly.pdbx_strand_id
1 'polypeptide(L)'
;HVDDPPATPVAGNPQRVITWLTRRVREPLDTYVAYEASVQDIKACARAAGFTGKTQQSPLLIIMSFKSRLRAVALKLVGEALFHEKGKEALNSVGTVHFSDWVPFDNDHMGFFTVYDGDFKPYDQDFADKSTVVFDTVFPHVVGAPPTSVAKNPQPFYQWALKENNPAIGFYSAYPGLSVQDIKALLADRKSQSATAR
;
A
#
# COMPACT_ATOMS: atom_id res chain seq x y z
N HIS A 1 -9.72 -2.18 -31.67
CA HIS A 1 -8.67 -1.43 -32.36
C HIS A 1 -8.13 -0.42 -31.35
N VAL A 2 -6.97 -0.70 -30.79
CA VAL A 2 -6.16 0.28 -30.09
C VAL A 2 -5.48 1.06 -31.22
N ASP A 3 -5.85 2.31 -31.40
CA ASP A 3 -5.21 3.18 -32.39
C ASP A 3 -3.72 3.29 -32.06
N ASP A 4 -2.88 2.94 -33.03
CA ASP A 4 -1.43 3.12 -32.93
C ASP A 4 -1.12 4.59 -32.58
N PRO A 5 -0.13 4.84 -31.71
CA PRO A 5 0.26 6.19 -31.37
C PRO A 5 0.68 6.93 -32.65
N PRO A 6 0.24 8.18 -32.86
CA PRO A 6 0.52 8.92 -34.08
C PRO A 6 2.03 8.99 -34.31
N ALA A 7 2.45 8.65 -35.53
CA ALA A 7 3.83 8.66 -35.95
C ALA A 7 4.53 9.98 -35.60
N THR A 8 5.77 9.91 -35.15
CA THR A 8 6.58 11.08 -34.83
C THR A 8 6.66 12.02 -36.04
N PRO A 9 6.37 13.32 -35.90
CA PRO A 9 6.41 14.24 -37.05
C PRO A 9 7.81 14.32 -37.65
N VAL A 10 7.91 14.15 -38.97
CA VAL A 10 9.14 14.34 -39.70
C VAL A 10 9.57 15.81 -39.56
N ALA A 11 10.86 16.03 -39.22
CA ALA A 11 11.42 17.36 -39.04
C ALA A 11 11.24 18.22 -40.33
N GLY A 12 10.63 19.39 -40.16
CA GLY A 12 10.47 20.36 -41.24
C GLY A 12 9.19 21.21 -41.24
N ASN A 13 8.17 20.84 -40.46
CA ASN A 13 6.95 21.68 -40.36
C ASN A 13 6.63 22.03 -38.91
N PRO A 14 6.94 23.27 -38.47
CA PRO A 14 6.71 23.69 -37.08
C PRO A 14 5.24 23.55 -36.63
N GLN A 15 4.30 23.74 -37.54
CA GLN A 15 2.86 23.64 -37.23
C GLN A 15 2.45 22.21 -36.91
N ARG A 16 3.04 21.21 -37.59
CA ARG A 16 2.78 19.80 -37.29
C ARG A 16 3.38 19.36 -35.97
N VAL A 17 4.56 19.89 -35.62
CA VAL A 17 5.21 19.63 -34.32
C VAL A 17 4.38 20.23 -33.18
N ILE A 18 3.88 21.47 -33.34
CA ILE A 18 3.04 22.15 -32.35
C ILE A 18 1.73 21.37 -32.16
N THR A 19 1.06 20.95 -33.24
CA THR A 19 -0.17 20.16 -33.16
C THR A 19 0.06 18.82 -32.46
N TRP A 20 1.16 18.13 -32.78
CA TRP A 20 1.52 16.86 -32.16
C TRP A 20 1.83 17.01 -30.65
N LEU A 21 2.59 18.06 -30.26
CA LEU A 21 2.86 18.38 -28.86
C LEU A 21 1.58 18.75 -28.11
N THR A 22 0.73 19.59 -28.69
CA THR A 22 -0.52 20.01 -28.08
C THR A 22 -1.45 18.80 -27.84
N ARG A 23 -1.52 17.88 -28.80
CA ARG A 23 -2.31 16.67 -28.65
C ARG A 23 -1.76 15.75 -27.54
N ARG A 24 -0.43 15.53 -27.49
CA ARG A 24 0.21 14.70 -26.46
C ARG A 24 0.12 15.26 -25.04
N VAL A 25 0.03 16.58 -24.88
CA VAL A 25 -0.10 17.22 -23.57
C VAL A 25 -1.56 17.35 -23.16
N ARG A 26 -2.44 17.63 -24.12
CA ARG A 26 -3.87 17.89 -23.85
C ARG A 26 -4.66 16.62 -23.54
N GLU A 27 -4.45 15.55 -24.30
CA GLU A 27 -5.16 14.27 -24.06
C GLU A 27 -4.96 13.72 -22.63
N PRO A 28 -3.75 13.66 -22.08
CA PRO A 28 -3.55 13.25 -20.68
C PRO A 28 -4.23 14.19 -19.66
N LEU A 29 -4.21 15.51 -19.91
CA LEU A 29 -4.87 16.49 -19.05
C LEU A 29 -6.40 16.37 -19.11
N ASP A 30 -6.97 16.22 -20.30
CA ASP A 30 -8.41 16.02 -20.47
C ASP A 30 -8.86 14.70 -19.81
N THR A 31 -8.06 13.65 -19.92
CA THR A 31 -8.30 12.38 -19.23
C THR A 31 -8.22 12.53 -17.71
N TYR A 32 -7.25 13.30 -17.21
CA TYR A 32 -7.12 13.59 -15.77
C TYR A 32 -8.31 14.39 -15.23
N VAL A 33 -8.75 15.43 -15.96
CA VAL A 33 -9.93 16.22 -15.57
C VAL A 33 -11.20 15.37 -15.58
N ALA A 34 -11.37 14.49 -16.58
CA ALA A 34 -12.49 13.55 -16.64
C ALA A 34 -12.45 12.55 -15.49
N TYR A 35 -11.26 12.08 -15.11
CA TYR A 35 -11.06 11.20 -13.96
C TYR A 35 -11.42 11.89 -12.64
N GLU A 36 -10.98 13.13 -12.42
CA GLU A 36 -11.33 13.93 -11.24
C GLU A 36 -12.83 14.16 -11.12
N ALA A 37 -13.50 14.49 -12.22
CA ALA A 37 -14.95 14.63 -12.26
C ALA A 37 -15.64 13.31 -11.87
N SER A 38 -15.20 12.18 -12.46
CA SER A 38 -15.71 10.84 -12.15
C SER A 38 -15.53 10.47 -10.67
N VAL A 39 -14.38 10.80 -10.07
CA VAL A 39 -14.14 10.59 -8.63
C VAL A 39 -15.10 11.40 -7.77
N GLN A 40 -15.41 12.63 -8.13
CA GLN A 40 -16.38 13.47 -7.41
C GLN A 40 -17.80 12.90 -7.51
N ASP A 41 -18.19 12.40 -8.67
CA ASP A 41 -19.49 11.75 -8.87
C ASP A 41 -19.61 10.46 -8.04
N ILE A 42 -18.57 9.63 -8.02
CA ILE A 42 -18.51 8.43 -7.18
C ILE A 42 -18.61 8.80 -5.69
N LYS A 43 -17.91 9.84 -5.23
CA LYS A 43 -17.99 10.32 -3.86
C LYS A 43 -19.39 10.87 -3.52
N ALA A 44 -20.06 11.53 -4.48
CA ALA A 44 -21.42 12.01 -4.30
C ALA A 44 -22.41 10.84 -4.19
N CYS A 45 -22.31 9.84 -5.08
CA CYS A 45 -23.12 8.63 -5.03
C CYS A 45 -22.89 7.84 -3.73
N ALA A 46 -21.66 7.70 -3.28
CA ALA A 46 -21.33 7.03 -2.04
C ALA A 46 -21.95 7.74 -0.83
N ARG A 47 -21.89 9.07 -0.78
CA ARG A 47 -22.55 9.87 0.28
C ARG A 47 -24.08 9.72 0.25
N ALA A 48 -24.68 9.75 -0.94
CA ALA A 48 -26.11 9.56 -1.11
C ALA A 48 -26.57 8.15 -0.68
N ALA A 49 -25.72 7.14 -0.84
CA ALA A 49 -25.95 5.77 -0.36
C ALA A 49 -25.65 5.57 1.14
N GLY A 50 -25.36 6.64 1.89
CA GLY A 50 -25.03 6.58 3.32
C GLY A 50 -23.61 6.20 3.65
N PHE A 51 -22.73 6.10 2.65
CA PHE A 51 -21.30 5.93 2.89
C PHE A 51 -20.70 7.23 3.42
N THR A 52 -20.40 7.28 4.69
CA THR A 52 -19.84 8.48 5.37
C THR A 52 -18.36 8.73 5.04
N GLY A 53 -17.74 7.91 4.20
CA GLY A 53 -16.35 8.02 3.82
C GLY A 53 -15.34 7.63 4.92
N LYS A 54 -15.82 7.22 6.09
CA LYS A 54 -14.98 6.67 7.16
C LYS A 54 -15.02 5.15 7.05
N THR A 55 -14.13 4.61 6.24
CA THR A 55 -13.74 3.22 6.43
C THR A 55 -12.91 3.15 7.70
N GLN A 56 -13.12 2.14 8.54
CA GLN A 56 -12.21 1.88 9.66
C GLN A 56 -10.84 1.42 9.16
N GLN A 57 -10.75 1.05 7.91
CA GLN A 57 -9.58 0.46 7.26
C GLN A 57 -8.83 1.50 6.46
N SER A 58 -7.52 1.51 6.60
CA SER A 58 -6.60 2.41 5.92
C SER A 58 -5.53 1.62 5.16
N PRO A 59 -5.31 1.89 3.86
CA PRO A 59 -4.22 1.29 3.11
C PRO A 59 -2.92 2.05 3.37
N LEU A 60 -1.80 1.33 3.40
CA LEU A 60 -0.46 1.86 3.39
C LEU A 60 0.35 1.16 2.31
N LEU A 61 1.05 1.93 1.49
CA LEU A 61 1.98 1.44 0.49
C LEU A 61 3.32 2.15 0.61
N ILE A 62 4.36 1.38 0.89
CA ILE A 62 5.74 1.87 0.90
C ILE A 62 6.52 1.14 -0.19
N ILE A 63 7.17 1.89 -1.07
CA ILE A 63 8.08 1.34 -2.09
C ILE A 63 9.51 1.64 -1.65
N MET A 64 10.31 0.60 -1.53
CA MET A 64 11.68 0.65 -1.04
C MET A 64 12.66 0.26 -2.13
N SER A 65 13.79 0.97 -2.21
CA SER A 65 14.90 0.59 -3.09
C SER A 65 15.95 -0.21 -2.33
N PHE A 66 16.45 -1.29 -2.92
CA PHE A 66 17.55 -2.06 -2.33
C PHE A 66 18.88 -1.34 -2.50
N LYS A 67 19.76 -1.44 -1.51
CA LYS A 67 21.13 -0.90 -1.57
C LYS A 67 21.99 -1.56 -2.66
N SER A 68 21.67 -2.79 -3.04
CA SER A 68 22.30 -3.52 -4.14
C SER A 68 21.50 -4.78 -4.49
N ARG A 69 21.72 -5.31 -5.70
CA ARG A 69 21.14 -6.59 -6.13
C ARG A 69 21.50 -7.77 -5.24
N LEU A 70 22.72 -7.78 -4.70
CA LEU A 70 23.13 -8.82 -3.73
C LEU A 70 22.28 -8.74 -2.45
N ARG A 71 21.96 -7.54 -1.98
CA ARG A 71 21.08 -7.34 -0.82
C ARG A 71 19.65 -7.78 -1.10
N ALA A 72 19.15 -7.53 -2.31
CA ALA A 72 17.84 -8.03 -2.74
C ALA A 72 17.78 -9.56 -2.71
N VAL A 73 18.79 -10.22 -3.28
CA VAL A 73 18.87 -11.70 -3.29
C VAL A 73 18.97 -12.24 -1.86
N ALA A 74 19.82 -11.66 -1.03
CA ALA A 74 19.97 -12.06 0.36
C ALA A 74 18.63 -11.98 1.14
N LEU A 75 17.89 -10.87 0.97
CA LEU A 75 16.60 -10.71 1.63
C LEU A 75 15.54 -11.68 1.08
N LYS A 76 15.52 -11.96 -0.22
CA LYS A 76 14.61 -12.95 -0.82
C LYS A 76 14.86 -14.35 -0.26
N LEU A 77 16.10 -14.74 -0.05
CA LEU A 77 16.47 -16.06 0.49
C LEU A 77 16.03 -16.25 1.95
N VAL A 78 16.11 -15.21 2.78
CA VAL A 78 15.74 -15.30 4.20
C VAL A 78 14.30 -14.85 4.44
N GLY A 79 13.74 -14.10 3.51
CA GLY A 79 12.44 -13.43 3.66
C GLY A 79 11.29 -14.41 3.83
N GLU A 80 11.26 -15.47 3.04
CA GLU A 80 10.18 -16.46 3.09
C GLU A 80 10.07 -17.08 4.49
N ALA A 81 11.16 -17.55 5.07
CA ALA A 81 11.18 -18.09 6.42
C ALA A 81 10.84 -17.02 7.48
N LEU A 82 11.43 -15.81 7.36
CA LEU A 82 11.17 -14.70 8.26
C LEU A 82 9.70 -14.31 8.29
N PHE A 83 9.09 -14.11 7.13
CA PHE A 83 7.72 -13.64 7.04
C PHE A 83 6.70 -14.73 7.37
N HIS A 84 7.02 -15.99 7.08
CA HIS A 84 6.13 -17.11 7.39
C HIS A 84 5.99 -17.35 8.89
N GLU A 85 7.08 -17.30 9.64
CA GLU A 85 7.08 -17.55 11.09
C GLU A 85 6.95 -16.27 11.91
N LYS A 86 7.98 -15.43 11.87
CA LYS A 86 8.07 -14.22 12.70
C LYS A 86 7.14 -13.11 12.28
N GLY A 87 6.95 -12.93 10.96
CA GLY A 87 6.01 -11.93 10.43
C GLY A 87 4.58 -12.22 10.83
N LYS A 88 4.13 -13.46 10.73
CA LYS A 88 2.77 -13.88 11.13
C LYS A 88 2.52 -13.68 12.62
N GLU A 89 3.48 -14.04 13.48
CA GLU A 89 3.39 -13.83 14.92
C GLU A 89 3.29 -12.33 15.24
N ALA A 90 4.17 -11.52 14.66
CA ALA A 90 4.20 -10.08 14.83
C ALA A 90 2.88 -9.42 14.39
N LEU A 91 2.37 -9.73 13.19
CA LEU A 91 1.13 -9.18 12.66
C LEU A 91 -0.09 -9.59 13.51
N ASN A 92 -0.12 -10.82 14.00
CA ASN A 92 -1.17 -11.27 14.92
C ASN A 92 -1.15 -10.48 16.25
N SER A 93 0.04 -10.10 16.73
CA SER A 93 0.20 -9.33 17.97
C SER A 93 -0.20 -7.86 17.80
N VAL A 94 -0.01 -7.27 16.60
CA VAL A 94 -0.51 -5.92 16.26
C VAL A 94 -2.04 -5.87 16.35
N GLY A 95 -2.70 -6.87 15.83
CA GLY A 95 -4.15 -7.08 16.01
C GLY A 95 -5.07 -6.18 15.20
N THR A 96 -4.53 -5.23 14.43
CA THR A 96 -5.27 -4.28 13.61
C THR A 96 -5.00 -4.47 12.10
N VAL A 97 -4.18 -5.43 11.73
CA VAL A 97 -3.76 -5.67 10.34
C VAL A 97 -4.70 -6.66 9.66
N HIS A 98 -5.35 -6.22 8.57
CA HIS A 98 -6.17 -7.08 7.72
C HIS A 98 -5.32 -7.90 6.76
N PHE A 99 -4.43 -7.22 6.04
CA PHE A 99 -3.53 -7.80 5.04
C PHE A 99 -2.16 -7.14 5.13
N SER A 100 -1.12 -7.90 4.83
CA SER A 100 0.24 -7.40 4.76
C SER A 100 1.04 -8.24 3.77
N ASP A 101 1.57 -7.58 2.75
CA ASP A 101 2.35 -8.22 1.70
C ASP A 101 3.71 -7.52 1.54
N TRP A 102 4.75 -8.32 1.37
CA TRP A 102 6.10 -7.89 1.04
C TRP A 102 6.44 -8.41 -0.35
N VAL A 103 6.41 -7.53 -1.34
CA VAL A 103 6.49 -7.91 -2.75
C VAL A 103 7.78 -7.38 -3.37
N PRO A 104 8.78 -8.22 -3.63
CA PRO A 104 9.92 -7.82 -4.43
C PRO A 104 9.47 -7.72 -5.90
N PHE A 105 9.48 -6.51 -6.46
CA PHE A 105 9.10 -6.27 -7.86
C PHE A 105 10.18 -6.75 -8.82
N ASP A 106 11.43 -6.46 -8.45
CA ASP A 106 12.62 -6.78 -9.23
C ASP A 106 13.84 -6.97 -8.31
N ASN A 107 15.06 -6.77 -8.82
CA ASN A 107 16.27 -6.83 -8.02
C ASN A 107 16.66 -5.48 -7.40
N ASP A 108 15.91 -4.42 -7.67
CA ASP A 108 16.21 -3.07 -7.25
C ASP A 108 15.13 -2.50 -6.31
N HIS A 109 13.89 -3.06 -6.34
CA HIS A 109 12.75 -2.53 -5.58
C HIS A 109 11.91 -3.61 -4.89
N MET A 110 11.32 -3.20 -3.77
CA MET A 110 10.34 -3.99 -3.00
C MET A 110 9.22 -3.09 -2.52
N GLY A 111 7.98 -3.60 -2.56
CA GLY A 111 6.82 -2.98 -1.96
C GLY A 111 6.44 -3.61 -0.64
N PHE A 112 6.03 -2.79 0.31
CA PHE A 112 5.31 -3.18 1.51
C PHE A 112 3.90 -2.64 1.41
N PHE A 113 2.93 -3.54 1.30
CA PHE A 113 1.50 -3.23 1.22
C PHE A 113 0.85 -3.70 2.49
N THR A 114 0.01 -2.87 3.09
CA THR A 114 -0.76 -3.28 4.25
C THR A 114 -2.09 -2.54 4.32
N VAL A 115 -3.09 -3.20 4.90
CA VAL A 115 -4.36 -2.59 5.25
C VAL A 115 -4.57 -2.80 6.74
N TYR A 116 -4.86 -1.74 7.47
CA TYR A 116 -4.97 -1.73 8.92
C TYR A 116 -6.20 -0.93 9.38
N ASP A 117 -6.60 -1.14 10.64
CA ASP A 117 -7.69 -0.39 11.27
C ASP A 117 -7.20 0.91 11.90
N GLY A 118 -7.99 1.96 11.75
CA GLY A 118 -7.81 3.22 12.47
C GLY A 118 -6.79 4.18 11.86
N ASP A 119 -6.22 5.02 12.73
CA ASP A 119 -5.28 6.06 12.35
C ASP A 119 -3.85 5.54 12.21
N PHE A 120 -3.08 6.19 11.31
CA PHE A 120 -1.71 5.78 11.00
C PHE A 120 -0.76 5.82 12.21
N LYS A 121 -0.84 6.83 13.06
CA LYS A 121 0.11 7.00 14.16
C LYS A 121 0.04 5.88 15.21
N PRO A 122 -1.11 5.48 15.75
CA PRO A 122 -1.21 4.32 16.64
C PRO A 122 -0.75 3.03 15.98
N TYR A 123 -1.13 2.82 14.71
CA TYR A 123 -0.73 1.68 13.93
C TYR A 123 0.80 1.57 13.78
N ASP A 124 1.47 2.68 13.42
CA ASP A 124 2.93 2.75 13.26
C ASP A 124 3.67 2.46 14.59
N GLN A 125 3.16 2.97 15.70
CA GLN A 125 3.70 2.69 17.05
C GLN A 125 3.58 1.21 17.39
N ASP A 126 2.43 0.60 17.16
CA ASP A 126 2.22 -0.83 17.38
C ASP A 126 3.17 -1.68 16.50
N PHE A 127 3.40 -1.25 15.26
CA PHE A 127 4.36 -1.91 14.38
C PHE A 127 5.80 -1.78 14.86
N ALA A 128 6.19 -0.59 15.30
CA ALA A 128 7.53 -0.36 15.86
C ALA A 128 7.82 -1.27 17.06
N ASP A 129 6.82 -1.46 17.92
CA ASP A 129 6.97 -2.25 19.14
C ASP A 129 6.89 -3.75 18.89
N LYS A 130 5.93 -4.20 18.09
CA LYS A 130 5.57 -5.62 17.94
C LYS A 130 6.20 -6.31 16.74
N SER A 131 6.56 -5.54 15.70
CA SER A 131 7.12 -6.06 14.43
C SER A 131 8.58 -5.69 14.21
N THR A 132 9.28 -5.22 15.23
CA THR A 132 10.69 -4.80 15.19
C THR A 132 11.60 -5.79 14.46
N VAL A 133 11.48 -7.07 14.72
CA VAL A 133 12.32 -8.11 14.11
C VAL A 133 12.22 -8.12 12.58
N VAL A 134 11.01 -7.91 12.03
CA VAL A 134 10.80 -7.88 10.60
C VAL A 134 11.50 -6.67 9.97
N PHE A 135 11.26 -5.48 10.52
CA PHE A 135 11.86 -4.25 10.00
C PHE A 135 13.38 -4.20 10.20
N ASP A 136 13.86 -4.64 11.36
CA ASP A 136 15.30 -4.71 11.65
C ASP A 136 16.05 -5.70 10.74
N THR A 137 15.35 -6.69 10.19
CA THR A 137 15.89 -7.58 9.16
C THR A 137 15.87 -6.94 7.77
N VAL A 138 14.82 -6.19 7.43
CA VAL A 138 14.65 -5.58 6.11
C VAL A 138 15.51 -4.34 5.92
N PHE A 139 15.52 -3.43 6.89
CA PHE A 139 16.12 -2.09 6.76
C PHE A 139 17.63 -2.04 6.47
N PRO A 140 18.48 -2.98 6.93
CA PRO A 140 19.87 -3.04 6.51
C PRO A 140 20.07 -3.19 4.99
N HIS A 141 19.05 -3.67 4.28
CA HIS A 141 19.07 -3.89 2.83
C HIS A 141 18.48 -2.72 2.01
N VAL A 142 17.82 -1.76 2.67
CA VAL A 142 17.01 -0.69 2.05
C VAL A 142 17.75 0.65 2.08
N VAL A 143 17.69 1.40 0.96
CA VAL A 143 18.23 2.75 0.85
C VAL A 143 17.40 3.71 1.69
N GLY A 144 18.04 4.57 2.47
CA GLY A 144 17.35 5.61 3.25
C GLY A 144 16.47 5.11 4.38
N ALA A 145 16.52 3.80 4.70
CA ALA A 145 15.77 3.24 5.82
C ALA A 145 16.22 3.85 7.16
N PRO A 146 15.30 3.93 8.15
CA PRO A 146 15.63 4.44 9.48
C PRO A 146 16.62 3.53 10.21
N PRO A 147 17.24 4.03 11.30
CA PRO A 147 18.13 3.21 12.12
C PRO A 147 17.40 2.01 12.73
N THR A 148 18.06 0.86 12.76
CA THR A 148 17.69 -0.25 13.64
C THR A 148 18.15 0.06 15.08
N SER A 149 17.55 -0.35 16.18
CA SER A 149 16.28 -1.08 16.23
C SER A 149 15.12 -0.12 16.14
N VAL A 150 14.09 -0.51 15.36
CA VAL A 150 12.89 0.32 15.15
C VAL A 150 12.20 0.64 16.50
N ALA A 151 12.09 -0.33 17.41
CA ALA A 151 11.50 -0.12 18.74
C ALA A 151 12.24 0.92 19.57
N LYS A 152 13.55 1.04 19.40
CA LYS A 152 14.37 2.07 20.09
C LYS A 152 14.35 3.42 19.38
N ASN A 153 13.94 3.45 18.12
CA ASN A 153 13.92 4.62 17.25
C ASN A 153 12.54 4.82 16.61
N PRO A 154 11.43 4.89 17.37
CA PRO A 154 10.09 4.96 16.83
C PRO A 154 9.83 6.25 16.01
N GLN A 155 10.41 7.39 16.41
CA GLN A 155 10.22 8.65 15.69
C GLN A 155 10.88 8.67 14.31
N PRO A 156 12.15 8.28 14.12
CA PRO A 156 12.72 8.10 12.80
C PRO A 156 11.94 7.12 11.92
N PHE A 157 11.42 6.04 12.48
CA PHE A 157 10.58 5.09 11.77
C PHE A 157 9.27 5.73 11.28
N TYR A 158 8.54 6.39 12.16
CA TYR A 158 7.31 7.11 11.83
C TYR A 158 7.51 8.15 10.73
N GLN A 159 8.54 8.98 10.83
CA GLN A 159 8.84 10.02 9.83
C GLN A 159 9.20 9.40 8.48
N TRP A 160 9.96 8.31 8.50
CA TRP A 160 10.29 7.57 7.29
C TRP A 160 9.04 6.96 6.65
N ALA A 161 8.19 6.30 7.42
CA ALA A 161 6.98 5.68 6.91
C ALA A 161 6.00 6.70 6.33
N LEU A 162 5.86 7.88 6.96
CA LEU A 162 5.08 9.01 6.42
C LEU A 162 5.63 9.50 5.08
N LYS A 163 6.95 9.64 4.99
CA LYS A 163 7.63 10.16 3.79
C LYS A 163 7.53 9.20 2.62
N GLU A 164 7.74 7.91 2.87
CA GLU A 164 7.78 6.87 1.84
C GLU A 164 6.38 6.29 1.52
N ASN A 165 5.33 6.72 2.25
CA ASN A 165 3.97 6.30 1.97
C ASN A 165 3.49 6.86 0.62
N ASN A 166 3.06 5.96 -0.24
CA ASN A 166 2.42 6.30 -1.51
C ASN A 166 0.90 6.20 -1.32
N PRO A 167 0.18 7.32 -1.28
CA PRO A 167 -1.26 7.29 -1.03
C PRO A 167 -1.99 6.54 -2.14
N ALA A 168 -2.91 5.67 -1.76
CA ALA A 168 -3.75 4.99 -2.70
C ALA A 168 -4.68 5.99 -3.41
N ILE A 169 -4.75 5.91 -4.73
CA ILE A 169 -5.70 6.71 -5.53
C ILE A 169 -7.13 6.15 -5.44
N GLY A 170 -7.29 4.91 -4.99
CA GLY A 170 -8.57 4.28 -4.74
C GLY A 170 -8.39 3.10 -3.78
N PHE A 171 -9.33 2.93 -2.87
CA PHE A 171 -9.37 1.83 -1.92
C PHE A 171 -10.78 1.26 -1.85
N TYR A 172 -10.90 -0.04 -2.03
CA TYR A 172 -12.15 -0.78 -1.87
C TYR A 172 -12.05 -1.75 -0.71
N SER A 173 -13.04 -1.73 0.16
CA SER A 173 -13.24 -2.74 1.19
C SER A 173 -14.63 -3.36 1.06
N ALA A 174 -14.70 -4.68 1.06
CA ALA A 174 -15.98 -5.38 1.12
C ALA A 174 -16.66 -5.27 2.51
N TYR A 175 -15.89 -4.88 3.52
CA TYR A 175 -16.33 -4.79 4.92
C TYR A 175 -15.90 -3.46 5.56
N PRO A 176 -16.32 -2.31 5.02
CA PRO A 176 -15.76 -1.00 5.39
C PRO A 176 -16.01 -0.61 6.85
N GLY A 177 -17.01 -1.22 7.51
CA GLY A 177 -17.37 -0.96 8.91
C GLY A 177 -16.84 -1.98 9.89
N LEU A 178 -16.08 -3.00 9.45
CA LEU A 178 -15.59 -4.06 10.34
C LEU A 178 -14.09 -3.91 10.59
N SER A 179 -13.72 -3.91 11.86
CA SER A 179 -12.34 -4.07 12.29
C SER A 179 -11.87 -5.52 12.21
N VAL A 180 -10.57 -5.75 12.31
CA VAL A 180 -9.99 -7.09 12.45
C VAL A 180 -10.58 -7.82 13.66
N GLN A 181 -10.83 -7.11 14.76
CA GLN A 181 -11.39 -7.69 15.98
C GLN A 181 -12.85 -8.11 15.78
N ASP A 182 -13.66 -7.30 15.09
CA ASP A 182 -15.04 -7.65 14.74
C ASP A 182 -15.08 -8.91 13.87
N ILE A 183 -14.23 -9.00 12.86
CA ILE A 183 -14.12 -10.17 11.97
C ILE A 183 -13.72 -11.42 12.77
N LYS A 184 -12.74 -11.30 13.69
CA LYS A 184 -12.33 -12.42 14.55
C LYS A 184 -13.45 -12.88 15.49
N ALA A 185 -14.20 -11.95 16.06
CA ALA A 185 -15.36 -12.26 16.91
C ALA A 185 -16.44 -13.02 16.13
N LEU A 186 -16.82 -12.52 14.94
CA LEU A 186 -17.80 -13.20 14.07
C LEU A 186 -17.37 -14.61 13.68
N LEU A 187 -16.09 -14.83 13.43
CA LEU A 187 -15.55 -16.15 13.12
C LEU A 187 -15.57 -17.10 14.34
N ALA A 188 -15.34 -16.57 15.54
CA ALA A 188 -15.41 -17.35 16.77
C ALA A 188 -16.85 -17.78 17.06
N ASP A 189 -17.82 -16.87 16.94
CA ASP A 189 -19.25 -17.18 17.11
C ASP A 189 -19.74 -18.25 16.14
N ARG A 190 -19.35 -18.15 14.88
CA ARG A 190 -19.69 -19.16 13.86
C ARG A 190 -19.13 -20.56 14.20
N LYS A 191 -17.92 -20.62 14.74
CA LYS A 191 -17.30 -21.90 15.16
C LYS A 191 -18.05 -22.51 16.34
N SER A 192 -18.47 -21.71 17.34
CA SER A 192 -19.24 -22.18 18.50
C SER A 192 -20.60 -22.73 18.09
N GLN A 193 -21.32 -22.03 17.21
CA GLN A 193 -22.61 -22.48 16.67
C GLN A 193 -22.49 -23.81 15.91
N SER A 194 -21.43 -23.96 15.10
CA SER A 194 -21.18 -25.21 14.34
C SER A 194 -20.81 -26.39 15.23
N ALA A 195 -20.22 -26.14 16.39
CA ALA A 195 -19.88 -27.19 17.36
C ALA A 195 -21.12 -27.66 18.16
N THR A 196 -22.09 -26.77 18.41
CA THR A 196 -23.32 -27.06 19.13
C THR A 196 -24.37 -27.77 18.26
N ALA A 197 -24.24 -27.69 16.94
CA ALA A 197 -25.15 -28.31 15.97
C ALA A 197 -24.77 -29.76 15.57
N ARG A 198 -23.75 -30.33 16.18
CA ARG A 198 -23.33 -31.73 16.02
C ARG A 198 -23.60 -32.54 17.26
#